data_dfb72e13d9d30a94a5096b6704b2ff7e
#
_entry.id   dfb72e13d9d30a94a5096b6704b2ff7e
#
_cell.length_a   1.000
_cell.length_b   1.000
_cell.length_c   1.000
_cell.angle_alpha   90.00
_cell.angle_beta   90.00
_cell.angle_gamma   90.00
#
_symmetry.space_group_name_H-M   'P 1'
#
loop_
_entity.id
_entity.type
_entity.pdbx_description
1 polymer ?
#
loop_
_entity_poly.entity_id
_entity_poly.type
_entity_poly.pdbx_seq_one_letter_code
_entity_poly.pdbx_strand_id
1 'polypeptide(L)'
;MKHLLLTAIFCVISTASQAQDLLITNATLHTMGKAGVVQNADILIKHGKIERIAKKITPHHGIEVIDAAGQPVTPAFFAGITSAGLSEVEMVYEAVDSEYKELYTDLMHPEFDVRTAYNPHSSVVPITRVEGFGYTLLGATRGDRTISGQGGMVRFDGGYSSFEGKSAVFVELSGYAAEQVGGSRAVQWMLLQEAFAEMNSDEANLLSPMGKKALKKAAKESVFVFNTHRAADIVRVLKFVDQHNLSAVINGGREAWMVAPALAEARVPVILNSLDNLPADFDSLGARMDNAALLHQAGVSILFSSGETHNSRKVRQLAGNAVSYGLPHDVALAAMTVTPANVFGGGNRVLSVGAAADLVIWSGDPLEVTTVAAQVVMGGIPDTMQSRQTKLRDRYLPQQPDMPRAYIKP
;
A
#
# COMPACT_ATOMS: atom_id res chain seq x y z
N MET A 1 4.93 -61.25 -27.61
CA MET A 1 4.33 -60.67 -26.41
C MET A 1 4.49 -59.15 -26.51
N LYS A 2 3.42 -58.46 -26.88
CA LYS A 2 3.39 -57.00 -27.12
C LYS A 2 2.93 -56.33 -25.81
N HIS A 3 3.77 -55.54 -25.18
CA HIS A 3 3.39 -54.70 -24.04
C HIS A 3 2.76 -53.41 -24.54
N LEU A 4 1.45 -53.26 -24.30
CA LEU A 4 0.73 -52.00 -24.47
C LEU A 4 1.02 -51.12 -23.24
N LEU A 5 1.72 -50.00 -23.43
CA LEU A 5 1.82 -48.95 -22.42
C LEU A 5 0.58 -48.05 -22.57
N LEU A 6 -0.30 -48.08 -21.58
CA LEU A 6 -1.41 -47.14 -21.45
C LEU A 6 -0.88 -45.88 -20.71
N THR A 7 -0.69 -44.80 -21.46
CA THR A 7 -0.37 -43.50 -20.89
C THR A 7 -1.66 -42.80 -20.47
N ALA A 8 -1.97 -42.80 -19.17
CA ALA A 8 -3.09 -42.03 -18.62
C ALA A 8 -2.70 -40.55 -18.57
N ILE A 9 -3.28 -39.74 -19.46
CA ILE A 9 -3.18 -38.28 -19.41
C ILE A 9 -4.12 -37.80 -18.29
N PHE A 10 -3.57 -37.37 -17.14
CA PHE A 10 -4.29 -36.68 -16.10
C PHE A 10 -4.52 -35.22 -16.55
N CYS A 11 -5.67 -34.92 -17.13
CA CYS A 11 -6.13 -33.55 -17.30
C CYS A 11 -6.47 -32.98 -15.92
N VAL A 12 -5.56 -32.19 -15.36
CA VAL A 12 -5.86 -31.31 -14.21
C VAL A 12 -6.78 -30.23 -14.76
N ILE A 13 -8.09 -30.39 -14.60
CA ILE A 13 -9.07 -29.32 -14.84
C ILE A 13 -8.89 -28.33 -13.73
N SER A 14 -8.12 -27.27 -13.97
CA SER A 14 -8.12 -26.08 -13.14
C SER A 14 -9.52 -25.49 -13.25
N THR A 15 -10.37 -25.71 -12.24
CA THR A 15 -11.59 -24.93 -12.07
C THR A 15 -11.17 -23.52 -11.74
N ALA A 16 -10.95 -22.70 -12.76
CA ALA A 16 -10.94 -21.26 -12.58
C ALA A 16 -12.30 -20.92 -11.96
N SER A 17 -12.33 -20.49 -10.71
CA SER A 17 -13.52 -19.91 -10.08
C SER A 17 -13.90 -18.72 -10.96
N GLN A 18 -14.88 -18.91 -11.82
CA GLN A 18 -15.43 -17.79 -12.59
C GLN A 18 -16.09 -16.87 -11.58
N ALA A 19 -15.62 -15.61 -11.53
CA ALA A 19 -16.27 -14.60 -10.72
C ALA A 19 -17.76 -14.57 -11.11
N GLN A 20 -18.61 -14.90 -10.14
CA GLN A 20 -20.07 -14.84 -10.31
C GLN A 20 -20.46 -13.40 -10.59
N ASP A 21 -21.43 -13.17 -11.49
CA ASP A 21 -21.95 -11.83 -11.73
C ASP A 21 -22.51 -11.26 -10.44
N LEU A 22 -22.21 -10.00 -10.15
CA LEU A 22 -22.59 -9.30 -8.92
C LEU A 22 -23.27 -7.97 -9.27
N LEU A 23 -24.38 -7.69 -8.62
CA LEU A 23 -25.07 -6.40 -8.70
C LEU A 23 -25.06 -5.74 -7.33
N ILE A 24 -24.43 -4.57 -7.22
CA ILE A 24 -24.54 -3.71 -6.05
C ILE A 24 -25.59 -2.65 -6.36
N THR A 25 -26.58 -2.50 -5.49
CA THR A 25 -27.69 -1.57 -5.69
C THR A 25 -27.68 -0.45 -4.66
N ASN A 26 -28.34 0.68 -5.01
CA ASN A 26 -28.63 1.76 -4.08
C ASN A 26 -27.37 2.32 -3.36
N ALA A 27 -26.28 2.56 -4.10
CA ALA A 27 -25.01 3.02 -3.56
C ALA A 27 -24.79 4.53 -3.73
N THR A 28 -24.09 5.16 -2.77
CA THR A 28 -23.46 6.47 -2.94
C THR A 28 -22.02 6.24 -3.41
N LEU A 29 -21.78 6.38 -4.72
CA LEU A 29 -20.49 6.08 -5.31
C LEU A 29 -19.52 7.27 -5.21
N HIS A 30 -18.43 7.12 -4.49
CA HIS A 30 -17.26 7.97 -4.60
C HIS A 30 -16.37 7.42 -5.72
N THR A 31 -16.61 7.88 -6.95
CA THR A 31 -15.98 7.26 -8.14
C THR A 31 -14.48 7.48 -8.21
N MET A 32 -13.95 8.48 -7.54
CA MET A 32 -12.57 8.96 -7.62
C MET A 32 -12.12 9.37 -9.04
N GLY A 33 -13.10 9.56 -9.93
CA GLY A 33 -12.90 10.00 -11.30
C GLY A 33 -13.71 11.25 -11.63
N LYS A 34 -13.79 11.58 -12.93
CA LYS A 34 -14.49 12.79 -13.41
C LYS A 34 -15.98 12.86 -13.02
N ALA A 35 -16.62 11.72 -12.76
CA ALA A 35 -18.02 11.68 -12.36
C ALA A 35 -18.25 12.13 -10.90
N GLY A 36 -17.18 12.26 -10.11
CA GLY A 36 -17.26 12.66 -8.70
C GLY A 36 -18.10 11.69 -7.86
N VAL A 37 -19.01 12.22 -7.05
CA VAL A 37 -19.94 11.42 -6.22
C VAL A 37 -21.24 11.23 -6.98
N VAL A 38 -21.68 9.97 -7.14
CA VAL A 38 -22.93 9.59 -7.80
C VAL A 38 -23.88 8.96 -6.78
N GLN A 39 -25.01 9.61 -6.54
CA GLN A 39 -26.02 9.17 -5.59
C GLN A 39 -26.98 8.15 -6.20
N ASN A 40 -27.45 7.20 -5.37
CA ASN A 40 -28.45 6.20 -5.74
C ASN A 40 -28.08 5.46 -7.04
N ALA A 41 -26.87 4.94 -7.11
CA ALA A 41 -26.37 4.25 -8.28
C ALA A 41 -26.27 2.74 -8.04
N ASP A 42 -26.55 1.98 -9.12
CA ASP A 42 -26.32 0.55 -9.18
C ASP A 42 -25.05 0.25 -9.98
N ILE A 43 -24.30 -0.76 -9.55
CA ILE A 43 -23.06 -1.24 -10.21
C ILE A 43 -23.26 -2.69 -10.62
N LEU A 44 -23.24 -2.97 -11.91
CA LEU A 44 -23.18 -4.33 -12.43
C LEU A 44 -21.71 -4.72 -12.63
N ILE A 45 -21.33 -5.83 -12.04
CA ILE A 45 -19.98 -6.39 -12.10
C ILE A 45 -20.07 -7.73 -12.85
N LYS A 46 -19.21 -7.91 -13.88
CA LYS A 46 -19.05 -9.14 -14.62
C LYS A 46 -17.59 -9.45 -14.85
N HIS A 47 -17.24 -10.71 -14.72
CA HIS A 47 -15.87 -11.18 -14.96
C HIS A 47 -14.81 -10.35 -14.21
N GLY A 48 -15.11 -9.94 -12.97
CA GLY A 48 -14.21 -9.17 -12.12
C GLY A 48 -14.08 -7.68 -12.49
N LYS A 49 -14.88 -7.16 -13.42
CA LYS A 49 -14.85 -5.77 -13.87
C LYS A 49 -16.21 -5.10 -13.72
N ILE A 50 -16.20 -3.79 -13.58
CA ILE A 50 -17.40 -2.97 -13.63
C ILE A 50 -17.89 -2.93 -15.08
N GLU A 51 -19.02 -3.58 -15.33
CA GLU A 51 -19.67 -3.64 -16.65
C GLU A 51 -20.53 -2.40 -16.90
N ARG A 52 -21.26 -1.95 -15.87
CA ARG A 52 -22.20 -0.85 -16.02
C ARG A 52 -22.45 -0.14 -14.67
N ILE A 53 -22.58 1.17 -14.72
CA ILE A 53 -23.06 2.02 -13.61
C ILE A 53 -24.29 2.77 -14.11
N ALA A 54 -25.41 2.71 -13.38
CA ALA A 54 -26.64 3.38 -13.74
C ALA A 54 -27.51 3.66 -12.49
N LYS A 55 -28.50 4.54 -12.60
CA LYS A 55 -29.45 4.81 -11.50
C LYS A 55 -30.26 3.59 -11.08
N LYS A 56 -30.55 2.70 -12.03
CA LYS A 56 -31.29 1.46 -11.77
C LYS A 56 -30.89 0.39 -12.78
N ILE A 57 -30.55 -0.78 -12.27
CA ILE A 57 -30.25 -1.96 -13.08
C ILE A 57 -31.18 -3.09 -12.62
N THR A 58 -31.95 -3.63 -13.53
CA THR A 58 -32.80 -4.80 -13.23
C THR A 58 -31.92 -6.04 -13.11
N PRO A 59 -31.93 -6.74 -11.97
CA PRO A 59 -31.16 -7.98 -11.81
C PRO A 59 -31.70 -9.05 -12.77
N HIS A 60 -30.81 -9.80 -13.41
CA HIS A 60 -31.19 -11.00 -14.14
C HIS A 60 -31.24 -12.23 -13.21
N HIS A 61 -31.88 -13.29 -13.66
CA HIS A 61 -32.02 -14.52 -12.88
C HIS A 61 -30.63 -15.10 -12.50
N GLY A 62 -30.45 -15.37 -11.21
CA GLY A 62 -29.23 -16.01 -10.70
C GLY A 62 -28.06 -15.07 -10.40
N ILE A 63 -28.21 -13.75 -10.58
CA ILE A 63 -27.19 -12.79 -10.14
C ILE A 63 -27.23 -12.60 -8.62
N GLU A 64 -26.08 -12.55 -7.98
CA GLU A 64 -25.96 -12.14 -6.60
C GLU A 64 -26.24 -10.62 -6.46
N VAL A 65 -27.05 -10.22 -5.49
CA VAL A 65 -27.41 -8.81 -5.26
C VAL A 65 -27.02 -8.38 -3.85
N ILE A 66 -26.25 -7.31 -3.76
CA ILE A 66 -25.90 -6.66 -2.49
C ILE A 66 -26.51 -5.26 -2.49
N ASP A 67 -27.41 -5.00 -1.55
CA ASP A 67 -27.97 -3.65 -1.34
C ASP A 67 -27.01 -2.83 -0.47
N ALA A 68 -26.45 -1.77 -1.03
CA ALA A 68 -25.62 -0.83 -0.29
C ALA A 68 -26.42 0.11 0.63
N ALA A 69 -27.75 0.08 0.57
CA ALA A 69 -28.65 0.84 1.45
C ALA A 69 -28.35 2.36 1.49
N GLY A 70 -27.94 2.95 0.39
CA GLY A 70 -27.54 4.36 0.28
C GLY A 70 -26.13 4.66 0.82
N GLN A 71 -25.43 3.67 1.34
CA GLN A 71 -24.11 3.83 1.96
C GLN A 71 -23.00 4.18 0.96
N PRO A 72 -21.90 4.81 1.44
CA PRO A 72 -20.75 5.13 0.60
C PRO A 72 -20.07 3.87 0.04
N VAL A 73 -19.75 3.92 -1.24
CA VAL A 73 -18.94 2.92 -1.94
C VAL A 73 -17.73 3.61 -2.55
N THR A 74 -16.54 3.11 -2.22
CA THR A 74 -15.26 3.62 -2.74
C THR A 74 -14.50 2.51 -3.45
N PRO A 75 -13.48 2.83 -4.28
CA PRO A 75 -12.45 1.85 -4.59
C PRO A 75 -11.83 1.30 -3.30
N ALA A 76 -11.32 0.07 -3.32
CA ALA A 76 -10.58 -0.48 -2.20
C ALA A 76 -9.34 0.36 -1.89
N PHE A 77 -9.03 0.51 -0.60
CA PHE A 77 -7.99 1.42 -0.13
C PHE A 77 -6.58 0.85 -0.21
N PHE A 78 -5.64 1.76 -0.28
CA PHE A 78 -4.20 1.51 -0.15
C PHE A 78 -3.82 1.43 1.33
N ALA A 79 -3.18 0.34 1.74
CA ALA A 79 -2.77 0.10 3.12
C ALA A 79 -1.46 0.80 3.52
N GLY A 80 -0.87 1.58 2.63
CA GLY A 80 0.44 2.20 2.85
C GLY A 80 1.60 1.28 2.44
N ILE A 81 2.77 1.55 3.02
CA ILE A 81 3.94 0.68 2.93
C ILE A 81 3.82 -0.34 4.06
N THR A 82 3.83 -1.63 3.72
CA THR A 82 3.68 -2.73 4.69
C THR A 82 4.55 -3.94 4.35
N SER A 83 4.68 -4.85 5.31
CA SER A 83 5.21 -6.20 5.12
C SER A 83 4.11 -7.28 5.13
N ALA A 84 2.85 -6.91 4.78
CA ALA A 84 1.74 -7.84 4.73
C ALA A 84 1.98 -8.95 3.70
N GLY A 85 2.00 -10.19 4.15
CA GLY A 85 2.41 -11.33 3.32
C GLY A 85 3.91 -11.65 3.38
N LEU A 86 4.71 -10.80 4.05
CA LEU A 86 6.14 -11.02 4.31
C LEU A 86 6.43 -11.22 5.81
N SER A 87 5.48 -10.91 6.66
CA SER A 87 5.59 -11.06 8.11
C SER A 87 4.32 -11.65 8.67
N GLU A 88 4.45 -12.70 9.50
CA GLU A 88 3.31 -13.24 10.26
C GLU A 88 3.25 -12.64 11.68
N VAL A 89 4.40 -12.54 12.33
CA VAL A 89 4.58 -11.94 13.66
C VAL A 89 5.91 -11.20 13.70
N GLU A 90 5.87 -9.89 13.81
CA GLU A 90 7.09 -9.04 13.74
C GLU A 90 8.12 -9.32 14.84
N MET A 91 7.68 -9.83 15.99
CA MET A 91 8.56 -10.18 17.12
C MET A 91 9.19 -11.57 17.00
N VAL A 92 8.86 -12.33 15.98
CA VAL A 92 9.42 -13.68 15.72
C VAL A 92 10.32 -13.58 14.48
N TYR A 93 11.60 -13.72 14.72
CA TYR A 93 12.64 -13.47 13.71
C TYR A 93 12.46 -14.32 12.43
N GLU A 94 12.11 -15.60 12.58
CA GLU A 94 11.90 -16.54 11.47
C GLU A 94 10.63 -16.27 10.67
N ALA A 95 9.75 -15.40 11.18
CA ALA A 95 8.48 -15.07 10.56
C ALA A 95 8.52 -13.71 9.81
N VAL A 96 9.72 -13.15 9.56
CA VAL A 96 9.90 -11.83 8.93
C VAL A 96 10.84 -11.96 7.73
N ASP A 97 10.27 -11.85 6.52
CA ASP A 97 10.98 -11.93 5.24
C ASP A 97 11.14 -10.54 4.55
N SER A 98 10.80 -9.47 5.23
CA SER A 98 10.90 -8.10 4.69
C SER A 98 12.26 -7.44 4.90
N GLU A 99 13.21 -8.12 5.53
CA GLU A 99 14.49 -7.56 5.96
C GLU A 99 15.65 -8.43 5.47
N TYR A 100 16.70 -7.79 4.97
CA TYR A 100 17.98 -8.44 4.74
C TYR A 100 18.87 -8.25 5.98
N LYS A 101 19.16 -9.34 6.65
CA LYS A 101 19.89 -9.37 7.94
C LYS A 101 21.23 -10.03 7.78
N GLU A 102 22.19 -9.30 7.25
CA GLU A 102 23.58 -9.76 7.17
C GLU A 102 24.44 -8.98 8.18
N LEU A 103 25.08 -9.73 9.07
CA LEU A 103 25.86 -9.17 10.17
C LEU A 103 27.34 -8.87 9.80
N TYR A 104 27.82 -9.29 8.60
CA TYR A 104 29.25 -9.38 8.32
C TYR A 104 29.71 -8.68 7.04
N THR A 105 28.84 -8.06 6.27
CA THR A 105 29.24 -7.31 5.07
C THR A 105 28.73 -5.87 5.10
N ASP A 106 29.53 -4.97 4.51
CA ASP A 106 29.14 -3.57 4.31
C ASP A 106 28.43 -3.35 2.96
N LEU A 107 28.15 -4.42 2.23
CA LEU A 107 27.51 -4.35 0.93
C LEU A 107 26.05 -3.89 1.05
N MET A 108 25.61 -3.08 0.11
CA MET A 108 24.21 -2.77 -0.13
C MET A 108 23.61 -3.81 -1.07
N HIS A 109 22.35 -4.17 -0.84
CA HIS A 109 21.68 -5.21 -1.62
C HIS A 109 20.46 -4.68 -2.39
N PRO A 110 20.64 -3.81 -3.39
CA PRO A 110 19.54 -3.37 -4.24
C PRO A 110 18.89 -4.53 -5.02
N GLU A 111 19.54 -5.70 -5.10
CA GLU A 111 19.01 -6.95 -5.65
C GLU A 111 18.06 -7.69 -4.69
N PHE A 112 18.04 -7.36 -3.39
CA PHE A 112 17.12 -7.94 -2.43
C PHE A 112 15.69 -7.52 -2.76
N ASP A 113 14.90 -8.45 -3.27
CA ASP A 113 13.53 -8.21 -3.72
C ASP A 113 12.54 -8.99 -2.87
N VAL A 114 11.89 -8.28 -1.95
CA VAL A 114 10.94 -8.88 -0.99
C VAL A 114 9.72 -9.52 -1.64
N ARG A 115 9.40 -9.18 -2.89
CA ARG A 115 8.27 -9.77 -3.62
C ARG A 115 8.41 -11.28 -3.81
N THR A 116 9.65 -11.79 -3.82
CA THR A 116 9.94 -13.21 -3.98
C THR A 116 9.52 -14.06 -2.78
N ALA A 117 9.35 -13.43 -1.61
CA ALA A 117 8.91 -14.08 -0.37
C ALA A 117 7.42 -13.88 -0.07
N TYR A 118 6.66 -13.21 -0.94
CA TYR A 118 5.26 -12.90 -0.68
C TYR A 118 4.38 -14.14 -0.54
N ASN A 119 3.67 -14.23 0.57
CA ASN A 119 2.68 -15.26 0.87
C ASN A 119 1.26 -14.65 0.96
N PRO A 120 0.38 -14.85 -0.05
CA PRO A 120 -1.00 -14.35 -0.01
C PRO A 120 -1.86 -14.97 1.09
N HIS A 121 -1.44 -16.11 1.66
CA HIS A 121 -2.14 -16.81 2.74
C HIS A 121 -1.65 -16.40 4.15
N SER A 122 -0.73 -15.44 4.24
CA SER A 122 -0.36 -14.83 5.52
C SER A 122 -1.61 -14.34 6.27
N SER A 123 -1.64 -14.57 7.58
CA SER A 123 -2.77 -14.18 8.43
C SER A 123 -3.03 -12.66 8.41
N VAL A 124 -2.03 -11.86 8.10
CA VAL A 124 -2.11 -10.39 8.04
C VAL A 124 -2.91 -9.91 6.83
N VAL A 125 -2.86 -10.63 5.70
CA VAL A 125 -3.57 -10.24 4.47
C VAL A 125 -5.09 -10.17 4.69
N PRO A 126 -5.80 -11.22 5.14
CA PRO A 126 -7.24 -11.13 5.40
C PRO A 126 -7.60 -10.16 6.54
N ILE A 127 -6.72 -9.98 7.55
CA ILE A 127 -6.92 -8.99 8.61
C ILE A 127 -6.98 -7.58 8.02
N THR A 128 -6.07 -7.26 7.12
CA THR A 128 -6.00 -5.95 6.46
C THR A 128 -7.15 -5.76 5.46
N ARG A 129 -7.48 -6.82 4.70
CA ARG A 129 -8.52 -6.76 3.67
C ARG A 129 -9.91 -6.52 4.23
N VAL A 130 -10.30 -7.16 5.32
CA VAL A 130 -11.63 -6.95 5.93
C VAL A 130 -11.84 -5.54 6.49
N GLU A 131 -10.78 -4.76 6.64
CA GLU A 131 -10.83 -3.36 7.04
C GLU A 131 -10.98 -2.40 5.83
N GLY A 132 -11.15 -2.94 4.61
CA GLY A 132 -11.37 -2.17 3.38
C GLY A 132 -10.12 -1.89 2.55
N PHE A 133 -8.98 -2.48 2.89
CA PHE A 133 -7.74 -2.30 2.13
C PHE A 133 -7.57 -3.41 1.10
N GLY A 134 -7.47 -3.01 -0.17
CA GLY A 134 -7.37 -3.95 -1.29
C GLY A 134 -5.95 -4.16 -1.82
N TYR A 135 -5.00 -3.30 -1.43
CA TYR A 135 -3.63 -3.36 -1.93
C TYR A 135 -2.65 -2.57 -1.04
N THR A 136 -1.38 -2.87 -1.19
CA THR A 136 -0.29 -2.24 -0.43
C THR A 136 0.95 -2.10 -1.30
N LEU A 137 1.89 -1.25 -0.87
CA LEU A 137 3.28 -1.29 -1.34
C LEU A 137 4.08 -2.16 -0.37
N LEU A 138 4.49 -3.36 -0.83
CA LEU A 138 5.42 -4.18 -0.06
C LEU A 138 6.77 -3.49 -0.01
N GLY A 139 7.31 -3.30 1.19
CA GLY A 139 8.57 -2.63 1.42
C GLY A 139 9.63 -3.50 2.06
N ALA A 140 10.88 -3.30 1.66
CA ALA A 140 12.05 -3.65 2.44
C ALA A 140 12.16 -2.60 3.56
N THR A 141 11.44 -2.82 4.67
CA THR A 141 11.07 -1.76 5.63
C THR A 141 12.05 -1.55 6.77
N ARG A 142 13.02 -2.41 6.91
CA ARG A 142 14.12 -2.24 7.87
C ARG A 142 15.42 -2.50 7.16
N GLY A 143 16.13 -1.45 6.84
CA GLY A 143 17.48 -1.53 6.30
C GLY A 143 18.46 -0.92 7.28
N ASP A 144 19.40 -1.73 7.75
CA ASP A 144 20.61 -1.21 8.37
C ASP A 144 21.54 -0.59 7.33
N ARG A 145 21.09 -0.51 6.08
CA ARG A 145 21.84 -0.04 4.91
C ARG A 145 21.13 1.11 4.23
N THR A 146 21.92 1.98 3.59
CA THR A 146 21.37 3.14 2.86
C THR A 146 20.42 2.71 1.74
N ILE A 147 20.69 1.60 1.02
CA ILE A 147 19.74 0.97 0.10
C ILE A 147 19.29 -0.34 0.72
N SER A 148 18.01 -0.40 1.12
CA SER A 148 17.44 -1.53 1.86
C SER A 148 16.98 -2.68 0.97
N GLY A 149 16.65 -2.41 -0.29
CA GLY A 149 16.17 -3.42 -1.24
C GLY A 149 14.99 -2.95 -2.09
N GLN A 150 14.32 -3.90 -2.72
CA GLN A 150 13.20 -3.67 -3.61
C GLN A 150 11.90 -4.25 -3.06
N GLY A 151 10.80 -3.66 -3.50
CA GLY A 151 9.45 -4.14 -3.30
C GLY A 151 8.53 -3.77 -4.45
N GLY A 152 7.22 -3.76 -4.22
CA GLY A 152 6.27 -3.41 -5.25
C GLY A 152 4.83 -3.46 -4.77
N MET A 153 3.92 -2.92 -5.57
CA MET A 153 2.50 -2.97 -5.27
C MET A 153 1.96 -4.39 -5.42
N VAL A 154 1.16 -4.83 -4.44
CA VAL A 154 0.47 -6.12 -4.48
C VAL A 154 -1.00 -5.93 -4.12
N ARG A 155 -1.90 -6.63 -4.85
CA ARG A 155 -3.33 -6.72 -4.52
C ARG A 155 -3.57 -7.84 -3.51
N PHE A 156 -4.53 -7.61 -2.63
CA PHE A 156 -4.97 -8.62 -1.63
C PHE A 156 -6.10 -9.51 -2.17
N ASP A 157 -5.98 -9.96 -3.42
CA ASP A 157 -6.96 -10.84 -4.07
C ASP A 157 -6.73 -12.35 -3.81
N GLY A 158 -5.68 -12.69 -3.06
CA GLY A 158 -5.33 -14.07 -2.73
C GLY A 158 -4.46 -14.79 -3.77
N GLY A 159 -4.09 -14.13 -4.85
CA GLY A 159 -3.19 -14.68 -5.87
C GLY A 159 -1.71 -14.58 -5.50
N TYR A 160 -0.91 -15.56 -5.95
CA TYR A 160 0.55 -15.57 -5.73
C TYR A 160 1.31 -14.58 -6.63
N SER A 161 0.68 -14.10 -7.69
CA SER A 161 1.30 -13.22 -8.69
C SER A 161 0.52 -11.91 -8.85
N SER A 162 -0.07 -11.41 -7.79
CA SER A 162 -0.94 -10.23 -7.80
C SER A 162 -0.16 -8.91 -7.70
N PHE A 163 1.07 -8.89 -8.22
CA PHE A 163 1.90 -7.69 -8.30
C PHE A 163 1.49 -6.81 -9.47
N GLU A 164 1.53 -5.51 -9.24
CA GLU A 164 1.13 -4.50 -10.23
C GLU A 164 2.17 -3.36 -10.29
N GLY A 165 2.20 -2.68 -11.43
CA GLY A 165 2.96 -1.46 -11.61
C GLY A 165 4.47 -1.61 -11.60
N LYS A 166 5.13 -0.55 -11.15
CA LYS A 166 6.59 -0.46 -11.08
C LYS A 166 7.11 -1.07 -9.78
N SER A 167 8.33 -1.61 -9.80
CA SER A 167 9.06 -1.90 -8.57
C SER A 167 9.42 -0.61 -7.82
N ALA A 168 9.57 -0.73 -6.51
CA ALA A 168 10.03 0.34 -5.65
C ALA A 168 11.40 -0.02 -5.06
N VAL A 169 12.32 0.93 -4.97
CA VAL A 169 13.61 0.80 -4.27
C VAL A 169 13.56 1.65 -3.01
N PHE A 170 13.87 1.07 -1.87
CA PHE A 170 13.81 1.74 -0.59
C PHE A 170 15.19 2.26 -0.20
N VAL A 171 15.27 3.56 0.10
CA VAL A 171 16.49 4.27 0.47
C VAL A 171 16.29 4.95 1.82
N GLU A 172 17.14 4.61 2.79
CA GLU A 172 17.07 5.11 4.16
C GLU A 172 18.02 6.28 4.37
N LEU A 173 17.45 7.45 4.67
CA LEU A 173 18.19 8.70 4.93
C LEU A 173 17.76 9.37 6.24
N SER A 174 17.18 8.61 7.17
CA SER A 174 16.79 9.09 8.50
C SER A 174 18.00 9.19 9.44
N GLY A 175 17.83 9.94 10.54
CA GLY A 175 18.84 10.01 11.59
C GLY A 175 19.11 8.67 12.25
N TYR A 176 18.07 7.87 12.45
CA TYR A 176 18.21 6.50 12.96
C TYR A 176 19.10 5.63 12.05
N ALA A 177 18.83 5.62 10.75
CA ALA A 177 19.63 4.85 9.80
C ALA A 177 21.07 5.38 9.68
N ALA A 178 21.31 6.68 9.92
CA ALA A 178 22.66 7.24 9.95
C ALA A 178 23.53 6.63 11.06
N GLU A 179 22.93 6.32 12.21
CA GLU A 179 23.65 5.68 13.33
C GLU A 179 24.15 4.28 12.96
N GLN A 180 23.43 3.58 12.08
CA GLN A 180 23.76 2.21 11.65
C GLN A 180 24.89 2.16 10.60
N VAL A 181 25.15 3.27 9.90
CA VAL A 181 26.11 3.31 8.77
C VAL A 181 27.27 4.30 8.99
N GLY A 182 27.70 4.48 10.22
CA GLY A 182 28.86 5.34 10.55
C GLY A 182 28.53 6.62 11.28
N GLY A 183 27.31 6.74 11.87
CA GLY A 183 26.94 7.79 12.81
C GLY A 183 26.67 9.16 12.20
N SER A 184 26.62 9.31 10.88
CA SER A 184 26.46 10.60 10.23
C SER A 184 25.66 10.54 8.94
N ARG A 185 24.74 11.50 8.75
CA ARG A 185 24.04 11.69 7.46
C ARG A 185 24.98 11.99 6.31
N ALA A 186 26.14 12.61 6.57
CA ALA A 186 27.15 12.85 5.55
C ALA A 186 27.70 11.51 5.00
N VAL A 187 27.86 10.51 5.87
CA VAL A 187 28.27 9.15 5.47
C VAL A 187 27.18 8.48 4.63
N GLN A 188 25.90 8.59 5.01
CA GLN A 188 24.80 8.05 4.18
C GLN A 188 24.82 8.63 2.76
N TRP A 189 25.00 9.96 2.63
CA TRP A 189 25.09 10.61 1.32
C TRP A 189 26.31 10.17 0.53
N MET A 190 27.47 10.04 1.19
CA MET A 190 28.69 9.53 0.58
C MET A 190 28.46 8.12 0.02
N LEU A 191 27.92 7.22 0.83
CA LEU A 191 27.63 5.83 0.45
C LEU A 191 26.62 5.74 -0.69
N LEU A 192 25.56 6.56 -0.67
CA LEU A 192 24.57 6.59 -1.75
C LEU A 192 25.18 7.06 -3.07
N GLN A 193 25.97 8.14 -3.04
CA GLN A 193 26.66 8.65 -4.23
C GLN A 193 27.67 7.63 -4.78
N GLU A 194 28.43 6.98 -3.90
CA GLU A 194 29.40 5.95 -4.28
C GLU A 194 28.71 4.73 -4.91
N ALA A 195 27.58 4.26 -4.36
CA ALA A 195 26.80 3.18 -4.95
C ALA A 195 26.31 3.52 -6.38
N PHE A 196 25.86 4.76 -6.61
CA PHE A 196 25.44 5.21 -7.94
C PHE A 196 26.60 5.40 -8.92
N ALA A 197 27.78 5.76 -8.44
CA ALA A 197 28.99 5.78 -9.26
C ALA A 197 29.45 4.34 -9.58
N GLU A 198 29.47 3.48 -8.58
CA GLU A 198 29.94 2.09 -8.69
C GLU A 198 29.06 1.24 -9.61
N MET A 199 27.75 1.49 -9.69
CA MET A 199 26.86 0.72 -10.58
C MET A 199 27.26 0.79 -12.06
N ASN A 200 28.08 1.76 -12.47
CA ASN A 200 28.57 1.95 -13.82
C ASN A 200 30.07 1.65 -13.98
N SER A 201 30.76 1.21 -12.94
CA SER A 201 32.16 0.89 -12.91
C SER A 201 32.42 -0.62 -12.77
N ASP A 202 33.66 -1.06 -12.99
CA ASP A 202 34.09 -2.44 -12.74
C ASP A 202 34.49 -2.68 -11.27
N GLU A 203 34.64 -1.62 -10.47
CA GLU A 203 34.93 -1.71 -9.03
C GLU A 203 33.77 -2.31 -8.27
N ALA A 204 34.01 -3.08 -7.22
CA ALA A 204 33.00 -3.77 -6.44
C ALA A 204 33.31 -3.65 -4.93
N ASN A 205 32.97 -2.48 -4.37
CA ASN A 205 33.21 -2.16 -2.96
C ASN A 205 31.92 -2.17 -2.12
N LEU A 206 30.85 -1.55 -2.64
CA LEU A 206 29.56 -1.42 -1.97
C LEU A 206 28.48 -2.32 -2.56
N LEU A 207 28.62 -2.72 -3.82
CA LEU A 207 27.62 -3.48 -4.56
C LEU A 207 28.18 -4.80 -5.07
N SER A 208 27.40 -5.87 -4.91
CA SER A 208 27.68 -7.12 -5.62
C SER A 208 27.50 -6.92 -7.15
N PRO A 209 28.04 -7.82 -8.01
CA PRO A 209 27.77 -7.77 -9.45
C PRO A 209 26.25 -7.82 -9.77
N MET A 210 25.46 -8.53 -8.95
CA MET A 210 24.00 -8.56 -9.06
C MET A 210 23.40 -7.24 -8.61
N GLY A 211 23.90 -6.66 -7.52
CA GLY A 211 23.47 -5.37 -6.99
C GLY A 211 23.66 -4.23 -7.98
N LYS A 212 24.80 -4.18 -8.66
CA LYS A 212 25.05 -3.21 -9.74
C LYS A 212 24.03 -3.32 -10.86
N LYS A 213 23.78 -4.54 -11.33
CA LYS A 213 22.79 -4.79 -12.38
C LYS A 213 21.39 -4.39 -11.93
N ALA A 214 21.03 -4.73 -10.70
CA ALA A 214 19.74 -4.40 -10.10
C ALA A 214 19.56 -2.88 -9.97
N LEU A 215 20.54 -2.17 -9.40
CA LEU A 215 20.48 -0.71 -9.22
C LEU A 215 20.43 0.03 -10.57
N LYS A 216 21.23 -0.41 -11.54
CA LYS A 216 21.24 0.16 -12.90
C LYS A 216 19.91 0.00 -13.62
N LYS A 217 19.25 -1.14 -13.43
CA LYS A 217 17.90 -1.39 -13.94
C LYS A 217 16.87 -0.52 -13.20
N ALA A 218 16.93 -0.53 -11.88
CA ALA A 218 16.01 0.20 -11.03
C ALA A 218 16.04 1.72 -11.27
N ALA A 219 17.21 2.30 -11.48
CA ALA A 219 17.38 3.72 -11.81
C ALA A 219 16.57 4.17 -13.05
N LYS A 220 16.24 3.23 -13.95
CA LYS A 220 15.48 3.52 -15.18
C LYS A 220 13.99 3.19 -15.07
N GLU A 221 13.63 2.16 -14.29
CA GLU A 221 12.32 1.52 -14.36
C GLU A 221 11.52 1.61 -13.05
N SER A 222 12.19 1.86 -11.93
CA SER A 222 11.60 1.79 -10.59
C SER A 222 11.29 3.17 -10.02
N VAL A 223 10.49 3.18 -8.95
CA VAL A 223 10.26 4.36 -8.11
C VAL A 223 11.15 4.26 -6.87
N PHE A 224 11.96 5.27 -6.61
CA PHE A 224 12.80 5.34 -5.41
C PHE A 224 12.00 5.96 -4.25
N VAL A 225 11.84 5.22 -3.18
CA VAL A 225 11.18 5.65 -1.95
C VAL A 225 12.25 6.08 -0.95
N PHE A 226 12.44 7.40 -0.80
CA PHE A 226 13.42 7.96 0.13
C PHE A 226 12.78 8.18 1.50
N ASN A 227 13.20 7.42 2.50
CA ASN A 227 12.77 7.62 3.88
C ASN A 227 13.58 8.75 4.50
N THR A 228 12.95 9.93 4.60
CA THR A 228 13.58 11.15 5.15
C THR A 228 12.52 12.10 5.68
N HIS A 229 12.87 12.89 6.69
CA HIS A 229 11.92 13.74 7.41
C HIS A 229 12.27 15.23 7.35
N ARG A 230 13.56 15.59 7.42
CA ARG A 230 14.03 16.98 7.51
C ARG A 230 13.98 17.69 6.17
N ALA A 231 13.56 18.94 6.15
CA ALA A 231 13.53 19.79 4.95
C ALA A 231 14.89 19.88 4.25
N ALA A 232 15.99 19.96 5.00
CA ALA A 232 17.34 20.03 4.45
C ALA A 232 17.73 18.75 3.68
N ASP A 233 17.31 17.59 4.17
CA ASP A 233 17.60 16.31 3.53
C ASP A 233 16.69 16.08 2.32
N ILE A 234 15.42 16.51 2.39
CA ILE A 234 14.49 16.49 1.25
C ILE A 234 15.06 17.32 0.07
N VAL A 235 15.59 18.52 0.33
CA VAL A 235 16.22 19.34 -0.72
C VAL A 235 17.41 18.62 -1.37
N ARG A 236 18.20 17.88 -0.60
CA ARG A 236 19.29 17.07 -1.14
C ARG A 236 18.80 15.91 -1.97
N VAL A 237 17.72 15.23 -1.52
CA VAL A 237 17.05 14.19 -2.31
C VAL A 237 16.57 14.74 -3.64
N LEU A 238 15.91 15.90 -3.66
CA LEU A 238 15.43 16.51 -4.90
C LEU A 238 16.58 16.77 -5.91
N LYS A 239 17.73 17.29 -5.43
CA LYS A 239 18.92 17.47 -6.26
C LYS A 239 19.47 16.14 -6.80
N PHE A 240 19.51 15.12 -5.95
CA PHE A 240 19.98 13.78 -6.33
C PHE A 240 19.05 13.13 -7.35
N VAL A 241 17.75 13.26 -7.17
CA VAL A 241 16.71 12.78 -8.10
C VAL A 241 16.84 13.43 -9.46
N ASP A 242 17.02 14.74 -9.51
CA ASP A 242 17.24 15.51 -10.74
C ASP A 242 18.54 15.09 -11.44
N GLN A 243 19.65 15.03 -10.69
CA GLN A 243 20.98 14.62 -11.20
C GLN A 243 20.96 13.25 -11.87
N HIS A 244 20.21 12.29 -11.32
CA HIS A 244 20.17 10.91 -11.79
C HIS A 244 18.90 10.59 -12.60
N ASN A 245 18.02 11.59 -12.84
CA ASN A 245 16.75 11.45 -13.57
C ASN A 245 15.88 10.29 -13.03
N LEU A 246 15.70 10.25 -11.70
CA LEU A 246 14.96 9.20 -11.03
C LEU A 246 13.47 9.51 -10.90
N SER A 247 12.62 8.49 -10.93
CA SER A 247 11.27 8.58 -10.38
C SER A 247 11.36 8.40 -8.85
N ALA A 248 10.82 9.34 -8.06
CA ALA A 248 11.02 9.35 -6.62
C ALA A 248 9.75 9.70 -5.84
N VAL A 249 9.73 9.26 -4.58
CA VAL A 249 8.71 9.58 -3.56
C VAL A 249 9.45 9.82 -2.24
N ILE A 250 9.05 10.83 -1.49
CA ILE A 250 9.50 11.01 -0.10
C ILE A 250 8.58 10.19 0.81
N ASN A 251 9.13 9.36 1.68
CA ASN A 251 8.40 8.71 2.77
C ASN A 251 8.76 9.39 4.09
N GLY A 252 7.75 9.74 4.88
CA GLY A 252 7.90 10.45 6.14
C GLY A 252 7.68 11.95 6.02
N GLY A 253 8.65 12.71 5.53
CA GLY A 253 8.50 14.13 5.18
C GLY A 253 7.84 15.00 6.24
N ARG A 254 8.20 14.84 7.53
CA ARG A 254 7.60 15.60 8.65
C ARG A 254 7.79 17.12 8.53
N GLU A 255 8.88 17.53 7.87
CA GLU A 255 9.18 18.93 7.55
C GLU A 255 8.97 19.28 6.06
N ALA A 256 8.27 18.43 5.29
CA ALA A 256 8.10 18.63 3.85
C ALA A 256 7.36 19.91 3.50
N TRP A 257 6.47 20.39 4.39
CA TRP A 257 5.78 21.67 4.23
C TRP A 257 6.72 22.87 4.03
N MET A 258 7.92 22.85 4.65
CA MET A 258 8.91 23.94 4.51
C MET A 258 9.47 24.06 3.10
N VAL A 259 9.44 22.98 2.35
CA VAL A 259 10.00 22.87 0.99
C VAL A 259 8.94 22.43 -0.05
N ALA A 260 7.65 22.62 0.28
CA ALA A 260 6.54 22.21 -0.54
C ALA A 260 6.59 22.77 -1.99
N PRO A 261 6.97 24.04 -2.25
CA PRO A 261 7.12 24.54 -3.61
C PRO A 261 8.16 23.74 -4.43
N ALA A 262 9.30 23.38 -3.83
CA ALA A 262 10.33 22.60 -4.53
C ALA A 262 9.88 21.16 -4.82
N LEU A 263 9.12 20.54 -3.90
CA LEU A 263 8.50 19.22 -4.11
C LEU A 263 7.48 19.26 -5.25
N ALA A 264 6.65 20.31 -5.33
CA ALA A 264 5.66 20.50 -6.37
C ALA A 264 6.33 20.70 -7.73
N GLU A 265 7.36 21.55 -7.81
CA GLU A 265 8.14 21.80 -9.04
C GLU A 265 8.80 20.51 -9.54
N ALA A 266 9.42 19.74 -8.64
CA ALA A 266 10.03 18.44 -8.95
C ALA A 266 9.00 17.33 -9.20
N ARG A 267 7.72 17.55 -8.93
CA ARG A 267 6.64 16.55 -9.01
C ARG A 267 6.94 15.30 -8.18
N VAL A 268 7.57 15.47 -7.03
CA VAL A 268 7.90 14.39 -6.11
C VAL A 268 6.78 14.26 -5.08
N PRO A 269 6.02 13.15 -5.06
CA PRO A 269 4.98 12.90 -4.07
C PRO A 269 5.55 12.68 -2.67
N VAL A 270 4.67 12.83 -1.66
CA VAL A 270 5.03 12.59 -0.26
C VAL A 270 4.07 11.59 0.37
N ILE A 271 4.61 10.54 0.99
CA ILE A 271 3.88 9.59 1.83
C ILE A 271 3.99 10.07 3.28
N LEU A 272 2.85 10.31 3.92
CA LEU A 272 2.77 10.90 5.23
C LEU A 272 2.21 9.94 6.29
N ASN A 273 2.71 10.07 7.51
CA ASN A 273 1.99 9.66 8.71
C ASN A 273 1.48 10.93 9.42
N SER A 274 0.22 11.28 9.24
CA SER A 274 -0.37 12.52 9.76
C SER A 274 -0.59 12.50 11.29
N LEU A 275 -0.39 11.37 11.95
CA LEU A 275 -0.39 11.27 13.41
C LEU A 275 1.00 11.55 14.00
N ASP A 276 2.07 11.49 13.20
CA ASP A 276 3.44 11.82 13.62
C ASP A 276 3.73 13.33 13.42
N ASN A 277 2.88 14.18 13.96
CA ASN A 277 2.90 15.62 13.71
C ASN A 277 3.44 16.44 14.91
N LEU A 278 4.12 15.78 15.84
CA LEU A 278 4.78 16.43 16.97
C LEU A 278 6.29 16.25 16.88
N PRO A 279 7.08 17.21 17.40
CA PRO A 279 8.53 17.10 17.48
C PRO A 279 8.93 15.99 18.47
N ALA A 280 9.07 14.76 17.98
CA ALA A 280 9.42 13.60 18.79
C ALA A 280 10.93 13.31 18.80
N ASP A 281 11.64 13.74 17.76
CA ASP A 281 13.06 13.53 17.55
C ASP A 281 13.69 14.70 16.78
N PHE A 282 15.01 14.66 16.56
CA PHE A 282 15.75 15.70 15.83
C PHE A 282 15.47 15.71 14.31
N ASP A 283 14.77 14.71 13.79
CA ASP A 283 14.33 14.66 12.38
C ASP A 283 12.94 15.29 12.18
N SER A 284 12.27 15.68 13.27
CA SER A 284 10.88 16.12 13.25
C SER A 284 10.65 17.43 14.02
N LEU A 285 11.69 18.25 14.23
CA LEU A 285 11.57 19.49 15.00
C LEU A 285 10.54 20.46 14.43
N GLY A 286 10.38 20.48 13.11
CA GLY A 286 9.40 21.29 12.40
C GLY A 286 8.10 20.56 12.09
N ALA A 287 7.81 19.41 12.70
CA ALA A 287 6.57 18.68 12.48
C ALA A 287 5.34 19.51 12.84
N ARG A 288 4.27 19.38 12.02
CA ARG A 288 3.00 20.11 12.26
C ARG A 288 1.81 19.32 11.73
N MET A 289 0.66 19.55 12.37
CA MET A 289 -0.59 18.83 12.12
C MET A 289 -1.17 19.08 10.72
N ASP A 290 -0.97 20.25 10.15
CA ASP A 290 -1.49 20.69 8.85
C ASP A 290 -0.51 20.47 7.69
N ASN A 291 0.56 19.70 7.89
CA ASN A 291 1.56 19.40 6.87
C ASN A 291 0.91 18.89 5.55
N ALA A 292 -0.04 17.96 5.64
CA ALA A 292 -0.75 17.41 4.47
C ALA A 292 -1.53 18.50 3.70
N ALA A 293 -2.21 19.39 4.43
CA ALA A 293 -2.96 20.49 3.82
C ALA A 293 -2.04 21.49 3.11
N LEU A 294 -0.91 21.85 3.73
CA LEU A 294 0.09 22.76 3.13
C LEU A 294 0.74 22.17 1.89
N LEU A 295 1.07 20.88 1.91
CA LEU A 295 1.59 20.18 0.75
C LEU A 295 0.57 20.17 -0.40
N HIS A 296 -0.69 19.85 -0.10
CA HIS A 296 -1.75 19.89 -1.10
C HIS A 296 -1.94 21.28 -1.69
N GLN A 297 -1.96 22.34 -0.86
CA GLN A 297 -2.07 23.74 -1.31
C GLN A 297 -0.94 24.14 -2.25
N ALA A 298 0.26 23.60 -2.04
CA ALA A 298 1.41 23.81 -2.93
C ALA A 298 1.36 22.95 -4.20
N GLY A 299 0.37 22.05 -4.37
CA GLY A 299 0.25 21.17 -5.53
C GLY A 299 1.02 19.85 -5.43
N VAL A 300 1.51 19.49 -4.23
CA VAL A 300 2.20 18.21 -4.00
C VAL A 300 1.19 17.08 -3.89
N SER A 301 1.42 15.97 -4.59
CA SER A 301 0.64 14.74 -4.43
C SER A 301 1.00 14.07 -3.11
N ILE A 302 -0.03 13.70 -2.33
CA ILE A 302 0.16 13.07 -1.02
C ILE A 302 -0.43 11.66 -1.00
N LEU A 303 0.18 10.80 -0.19
CA LEU A 303 -0.26 9.45 0.14
C LEU A 303 -0.16 9.28 1.66
N PHE A 304 -0.79 8.23 2.19
CA PHE A 304 -0.71 7.91 3.61
C PHE A 304 -0.12 6.53 3.85
N SER A 305 0.72 6.41 4.91
CA SER A 305 1.22 5.15 5.43
C SER A 305 1.46 5.27 6.92
N SER A 306 1.06 4.25 7.68
CA SER A 306 1.38 4.18 9.12
C SER A 306 2.80 3.68 9.37
N GLY A 307 3.44 3.06 8.39
CA GLY A 307 4.72 2.36 8.57
C GLY A 307 4.62 1.08 9.42
N GLU A 308 3.40 0.69 9.82
CA GLU A 308 3.15 -0.45 10.70
C GLU A 308 2.21 -1.44 10.04
N THR A 309 2.69 -2.66 9.76
CA THR A 309 1.90 -3.68 9.06
C THR A 309 0.66 -4.12 9.83
N HIS A 310 0.79 -4.43 11.11
CA HIS A 310 -0.33 -4.91 11.94
C HIS A 310 -1.35 -3.80 12.27
N ASN A 311 -0.97 -2.55 12.08
CA ASN A 311 -1.78 -1.36 12.31
C ASN A 311 -2.14 -0.62 11.00
N SER A 312 -1.97 -1.24 9.85
CA SER A 312 -2.29 -0.63 8.54
C SER A 312 -3.74 -0.11 8.45
N ARG A 313 -4.68 -0.71 9.21
CA ARG A 313 -6.04 -0.18 9.35
C ARG A 313 -6.11 1.28 9.83
N LYS A 314 -5.08 1.76 10.53
CA LYS A 314 -4.98 3.16 10.99
C LYS A 314 -4.75 4.15 9.83
N VAL A 315 -4.42 3.70 8.61
CA VAL A 315 -4.22 4.60 7.46
C VAL A 315 -5.49 5.42 7.18
N ARG A 316 -6.69 4.88 7.40
CA ARG A 316 -7.95 5.67 7.33
C ARG A 316 -7.97 6.79 8.36
N GLN A 317 -7.52 6.52 9.59
CA GLN A 317 -7.41 7.51 10.66
C GLN A 317 -6.38 8.59 10.31
N LEU A 318 -5.26 8.24 9.65
CA LEU A 318 -4.30 9.23 9.17
C LEU A 318 -4.96 10.21 8.19
N ALA A 319 -5.72 9.68 7.23
CA ALA A 319 -6.43 10.48 6.24
C ALA A 319 -7.51 11.37 6.89
N GLY A 320 -8.34 10.83 7.79
CA GLY A 320 -9.33 11.59 8.54
C GLY A 320 -8.72 12.68 9.44
N ASN A 321 -7.59 12.38 10.09
CA ASN A 321 -6.85 13.37 10.85
C ASN A 321 -6.35 14.52 9.97
N ALA A 322 -5.81 14.22 8.78
CA ALA A 322 -5.39 15.25 7.83
C ALA A 322 -6.56 16.14 7.37
N VAL A 323 -7.76 15.56 7.19
CA VAL A 323 -8.98 16.34 6.89
C VAL A 323 -9.33 17.29 8.03
N SER A 324 -9.23 16.85 9.28
CA SER A 324 -9.48 17.68 10.45
C SER A 324 -8.53 18.87 10.54
N TYR A 325 -7.35 18.79 9.90
CA TYR A 325 -6.36 19.85 9.82
C TYR A 325 -6.27 20.52 8.44
N GLY A 326 -7.37 20.50 7.67
CA GLY A 326 -7.56 21.34 6.50
C GLY A 326 -7.30 20.69 5.14
N LEU A 327 -7.03 19.38 5.08
CA LEU A 327 -6.98 18.67 3.81
C LEU A 327 -8.41 18.46 3.28
N PRO A 328 -8.73 18.75 2.00
CA PRO A 328 -10.04 18.40 1.44
C PRO A 328 -10.33 16.90 1.51
N HIS A 329 -11.58 16.55 1.84
CA HIS A 329 -12.02 15.16 2.05
C HIS A 329 -11.82 14.28 0.81
N ASP A 330 -12.13 14.79 -0.37
CA ASP A 330 -11.94 14.09 -1.65
C ASP A 330 -10.46 13.86 -1.97
N VAL A 331 -9.59 14.79 -1.60
CA VAL A 331 -8.13 14.63 -1.71
C VAL A 331 -7.62 13.55 -0.76
N ALA A 332 -8.15 13.48 0.45
CA ALA A 332 -7.80 12.43 1.41
C ALA A 332 -8.22 11.03 0.91
N LEU A 333 -9.41 10.92 0.30
CA LEU A 333 -9.84 9.68 -0.36
C LEU A 333 -8.97 9.33 -1.57
N ALA A 334 -8.60 10.32 -2.39
CA ALA A 334 -7.70 10.13 -3.51
C ALA A 334 -6.32 9.64 -3.06
N ALA A 335 -5.80 10.17 -1.94
CA ALA A 335 -4.52 9.78 -1.34
C ALA A 335 -4.47 8.31 -0.87
N MET A 336 -5.63 7.68 -0.69
CA MET A 336 -5.76 6.26 -0.33
C MET A 336 -6.25 5.38 -1.48
N THR A 337 -6.51 5.93 -2.65
CA THR A 337 -7.07 5.18 -3.79
C THR A 337 -6.28 5.41 -5.07
N VAL A 338 -6.60 6.45 -5.81
CA VAL A 338 -6.05 6.70 -7.14
C VAL A 338 -4.63 7.25 -7.12
N THR A 339 -4.25 8.04 -6.11
CA THR A 339 -2.90 8.64 -6.05
C THR A 339 -1.80 7.59 -5.92
N PRO A 340 -1.88 6.58 -5.01
CA PRO A 340 -0.88 5.52 -4.94
C PRO A 340 -0.77 4.73 -6.25
N ALA A 341 -1.90 4.42 -6.89
CA ALA A 341 -1.92 3.72 -8.16
C ALA A 341 -1.23 4.52 -9.28
N ASN A 342 -1.45 5.85 -9.33
CA ASN A 342 -0.80 6.73 -10.31
C ASN A 342 0.71 6.82 -10.07
N VAL A 343 1.14 6.90 -8.81
CA VAL A 343 2.56 7.02 -8.44
C VAL A 343 3.33 5.75 -8.76
N PHE A 344 2.78 4.60 -8.38
CA PHE A 344 3.46 3.30 -8.52
C PHE A 344 3.01 2.50 -9.75
N GLY A 345 2.04 2.99 -10.52
CA GLY A 345 1.55 2.31 -11.73
C GLY A 345 0.61 1.13 -11.46
N GLY A 346 -0.09 1.13 -10.33
CA GLY A 346 -0.94 0.03 -9.84
C GLY A 346 -2.35 -0.04 -10.44
N GLY A 347 -2.51 0.18 -11.75
CA GLY A 347 -3.80 0.04 -12.44
C GLY A 347 -4.79 1.20 -12.22
N ASN A 348 -5.98 1.07 -12.78
CA ASN A 348 -7.04 2.08 -12.66
C ASN A 348 -7.87 1.82 -11.39
N ARG A 349 -7.75 2.69 -10.40
CA ARG A 349 -8.51 2.67 -9.12
C ARG A 349 -9.69 3.64 -9.11
N VAL A 350 -10.29 3.88 -10.26
CA VAL A 350 -11.52 4.68 -10.41
C VAL A 350 -12.71 3.75 -10.58
N LEU A 351 -13.83 3.99 -9.89
CA LEU A 351 -15.07 3.26 -10.14
C LEU A 351 -15.67 3.75 -11.48
N SER A 352 -15.30 3.07 -12.55
CA SER A 352 -15.74 3.36 -13.91
C SER A 352 -15.93 2.08 -14.71
N VAL A 353 -16.71 2.13 -15.77
CA VAL A 353 -16.91 0.99 -16.67
C VAL A 353 -15.57 0.51 -17.22
N GLY A 354 -15.33 -0.80 -17.17
CA GLY A 354 -14.10 -1.48 -17.57
C GLY A 354 -13.02 -1.57 -16.49
N ALA A 355 -13.14 -0.84 -15.37
CA ALA A 355 -12.21 -0.94 -14.24
C ALA A 355 -12.37 -2.27 -13.49
N ALA A 356 -11.30 -2.70 -12.83
CA ALA A 356 -11.38 -3.84 -11.90
C ALA A 356 -12.38 -3.54 -10.78
N ALA A 357 -13.18 -4.52 -10.41
CA ALA A 357 -14.17 -4.38 -9.35
C ALA A 357 -13.54 -4.67 -7.98
N ASP A 358 -12.61 -3.81 -7.59
CA ASP A 358 -12.00 -3.76 -6.27
C ASP A 358 -12.61 -2.57 -5.51
N LEU A 359 -13.60 -2.84 -4.67
CA LEU A 359 -14.38 -1.80 -4.02
C LEU A 359 -14.81 -2.19 -2.60
N VAL A 360 -15.25 -1.19 -1.83
CA VAL A 360 -15.70 -1.36 -0.45
C VAL A 360 -17.01 -0.62 -0.26
N ILE A 361 -17.99 -1.28 0.34
CA ILE A 361 -19.20 -0.68 0.89
C ILE A 361 -18.92 -0.37 2.36
N TRP A 362 -19.14 0.88 2.76
CA TRP A 362 -18.88 1.36 4.11
C TRP A 362 -20.17 1.54 4.91
N SER A 363 -20.11 1.44 6.23
CA SER A 363 -21.27 1.71 7.11
C SER A 363 -21.54 3.21 7.33
N GLY A 364 -20.71 4.09 6.79
CA GLY A 364 -20.74 5.55 6.91
C GLY A 364 -19.55 6.18 6.21
N ASP A 365 -19.18 7.42 6.56
CA ASP A 365 -18.00 8.07 5.98
C ASP A 365 -16.73 7.20 6.20
N PRO A 366 -16.04 6.79 5.14
CA PRO A 366 -14.89 5.91 5.25
C PRO A 366 -13.70 6.50 6.03
N LEU A 367 -13.64 7.82 6.23
CA LEU A 367 -12.59 8.49 7.00
C LEU A 367 -12.90 8.61 8.50
N GLU A 368 -14.14 8.31 8.89
CA GLU A 368 -14.54 8.30 10.30
C GLU A 368 -14.09 7.00 11.00
N VAL A 369 -13.56 7.13 12.24
CA VAL A 369 -13.03 6.00 13.01
C VAL A 369 -14.09 4.97 13.35
N THR A 370 -15.33 5.42 13.57
CA THR A 370 -16.49 4.56 13.92
C THR A 370 -17.04 3.79 12.73
N THR A 371 -16.70 4.19 11.50
CA THR A 371 -17.12 3.51 10.28
C THR A 371 -16.36 2.21 10.07
N VAL A 372 -17.07 1.18 9.65
CA VAL A 372 -16.51 -0.13 9.29
C VAL A 372 -16.73 -0.44 7.81
N ALA A 373 -15.86 -1.25 7.23
CA ALA A 373 -16.13 -1.86 5.94
C ALA A 373 -17.25 -2.90 6.12
N ALA A 374 -18.42 -2.62 5.55
CA ALA A 374 -19.57 -3.52 5.61
C ALA A 374 -19.38 -4.70 4.66
N GLN A 375 -18.84 -4.44 3.46
CA GLN A 375 -18.49 -5.46 2.49
C GLN A 375 -17.28 -5.01 1.66
N VAL A 376 -16.34 -5.91 1.49
CA VAL A 376 -15.21 -5.77 0.56
C VAL A 376 -15.46 -6.65 -0.65
N VAL A 377 -15.19 -6.14 -1.84
CA VAL A 377 -15.24 -6.89 -3.10
C VAL A 377 -13.88 -6.78 -3.77
N MET A 378 -13.26 -7.92 -4.09
CA MET A 378 -11.97 -7.98 -4.76
C MET A 378 -12.08 -8.77 -6.06
N GLY A 379 -11.74 -8.14 -7.19
CA GLY A 379 -11.90 -8.77 -8.50
C GLY A 379 -13.34 -9.21 -8.79
N GLY A 380 -14.33 -8.48 -8.26
CA GLY A 380 -15.74 -8.79 -8.40
C GLY A 380 -16.26 -9.89 -7.48
N ILE A 381 -15.44 -10.44 -6.59
CA ILE A 381 -15.81 -11.48 -5.64
C ILE A 381 -16.02 -10.85 -4.26
N PRO A 382 -17.22 -10.95 -3.66
CA PRO A 382 -17.46 -10.51 -2.29
C PRO A 382 -16.57 -11.29 -1.32
N ASP A 383 -15.87 -10.55 -0.44
CA ASP A 383 -15.09 -11.16 0.64
C ASP A 383 -16.01 -11.76 1.70
N THR A 384 -15.59 -12.86 2.32
CA THR A 384 -16.32 -13.49 3.43
C THR A 384 -16.36 -12.62 4.69
N MET A 385 -15.61 -11.52 4.72
CA MET A 385 -15.42 -10.61 5.87
C MET A 385 -14.92 -11.33 7.12
N GLN A 386 -14.18 -12.43 6.93
CA GLN A 386 -13.62 -13.24 7.99
C GLN A 386 -12.11 -13.13 8.05
N SER A 387 -11.58 -12.86 9.22
CA SER A 387 -10.16 -12.96 9.55
C SER A 387 -9.95 -13.94 10.71
N ARG A 388 -8.68 -14.25 11.01
CA ARG A 388 -8.36 -15.05 12.21
C ARG A 388 -8.93 -14.42 13.47
N GLN A 389 -8.89 -13.11 13.60
CA GLN A 389 -9.41 -12.38 14.77
C GLN A 389 -10.92 -12.44 14.85
N THR A 390 -11.65 -12.26 13.74
CA THR A 390 -13.11 -12.38 13.75
C THR A 390 -13.54 -13.80 14.09
N LYS A 391 -12.85 -14.82 13.55
CA LYS A 391 -13.13 -16.24 13.89
C LYS A 391 -12.87 -16.55 15.37
N LEU A 392 -11.80 -16.00 15.97
CA LEU A 392 -11.52 -16.16 17.40
C LEU A 392 -12.57 -15.42 18.25
N ARG A 393 -12.91 -14.19 17.88
CA ARG A 393 -13.97 -13.43 18.53
C ARG A 393 -15.27 -14.24 18.55
N ASP A 394 -15.70 -14.74 17.41
CA ASP A 394 -16.98 -15.46 17.27
C ASP A 394 -16.98 -16.79 18.02
N ARG A 395 -15.81 -17.44 18.13
CA ARG A 395 -15.65 -18.66 18.94
C ARG A 395 -15.81 -18.41 20.43
N TYR A 396 -15.29 -17.28 20.93
CA TYR A 396 -15.24 -17.02 22.37
C TYR A 396 -16.31 -16.01 22.84
N LEU A 397 -17.05 -15.37 21.95
CA LEU A 397 -18.23 -14.60 22.35
C LEU A 397 -19.33 -15.57 22.79
N PRO A 398 -19.91 -15.39 24.00
CA PRO A 398 -21.01 -16.21 24.45
C PRO A 398 -22.20 -16.08 23.49
N GLN A 399 -22.61 -17.19 22.89
CA GLN A 399 -23.78 -17.23 22.01
C GLN A 399 -25.09 -17.34 22.78
N GLN A 400 -25.01 -17.59 24.11
CA GLN A 400 -26.18 -17.77 24.97
C GLN A 400 -26.52 -16.46 25.70
N PRO A 401 -27.78 -16.00 25.63
CA PRO A 401 -28.21 -14.73 26.27
C PRO A 401 -28.03 -14.71 27.78
N ASP A 402 -28.05 -15.89 28.43
CA ASP A 402 -28.07 -16.06 29.90
C ASP A 402 -26.68 -16.14 30.53
N MET A 403 -25.62 -16.20 29.73
CA MET A 403 -24.25 -16.22 30.27
C MET A 403 -23.80 -14.79 30.60
N PRO A 404 -23.24 -14.54 31.79
CA PRO A 404 -22.63 -13.26 32.12
C PRO A 404 -21.56 -12.96 31.07
N ARG A 405 -21.64 -11.81 30.43
CA ARG A 405 -20.59 -11.37 29.50
C ARG A 405 -19.33 -11.10 30.31
N ALA A 406 -18.23 -11.78 29.98
CA ALA A 406 -16.93 -11.50 30.55
C ALA A 406 -16.48 -10.05 30.25
N TYR A 407 -17.00 -9.46 29.17
CA TYR A 407 -16.76 -8.08 28.78
C TYR A 407 -18.07 -7.42 28.41
N ILE A 408 -18.39 -6.32 29.07
CA ILE A 408 -19.48 -5.43 28.67
C ILE A 408 -18.90 -4.58 27.53
N LYS A 409 -19.57 -4.60 26.37
CA LYS A 409 -19.22 -3.68 25.30
C LYS A 409 -19.50 -2.26 25.81
N PRO A 410 -18.57 -1.29 25.75
CA PRO A 410 -18.81 0.08 26.15
C PRO A 410 -19.95 0.71 25.33
#